data_c1e8d3351ee5f44cf07c964bced5fbce
#
_entry.id   c1e8d3351ee5f44cf07c964bced5fbce
#
_cell.length_a   1.000
_cell.length_b   1.000
_cell.length_c   1.000
_cell.angle_alpha   90.00
_cell.angle_beta   90.00
_cell.angle_gamma   90.00
#
_symmetry.space_group_name_H-M   'P 1'
#
loop_
_entity.id
_entity.type
_entity.pdbx_description
1 polymer ?
#
loop_
_entity_poly.entity_id
_entity_poly.type
_entity_poly.pdbx_seq_one_letter_code
_entity_poly.pdbx_strand_id
1 'polypeptide(L)'
;MDEQAGSIVVYSTVWCPDCKRVKRFFGEQRVPYVSIDIEQDAGAMAFVEKANQGKRVIPTIVFPDGSILAEPSNAELAAKLELKTKAQSDFYDAVVIGGGPAGLTAALYMAREGMDTLVIEQAGLGGQAGITQTLDNFPGFDEGISGAEFGERLGRQARRFGVEILQAQAVAEISQDGQYLCVTTGDGSRYGTKAALLATGAHYRRMNVPGEDDLIGINIHFCATCDGAFYKGKQVLVIGGGNSGFEEGLFLLKFARQVDIVQSGLQVKANQILQDKVAEKSNMSVTVNHAVKEFKGKHKLEAVVVQDRATGELKEWRYDGVFVFIGLSPNSDLVKGKVELDPYGFVITDSTLMTMWPGVFAAGDVRVGSTKQAASAAGEGATAALMIRQYLKKVG
;
A
#
# COMPACT_ATOMS: atom_id res chain seq x y z
N MET A 1 25.12 10.15 -20.55
CA MET A 1 23.88 10.11 -21.36
C MET A 1 23.39 8.68 -21.68
N ASP A 2 23.97 7.63 -21.11
CA ASP A 2 23.64 6.23 -21.46
C ASP A 2 22.79 5.44 -20.43
N GLU A 3 22.45 6.01 -19.27
CA GLU A 3 21.55 5.36 -18.30
C GLU A 3 20.05 5.58 -18.55
N GLN A 4 19.67 6.38 -19.55
CA GLN A 4 18.27 6.69 -19.86
C GLN A 4 17.68 5.83 -20.97
N ALA A 5 18.48 5.05 -21.66
CA ALA A 5 18.01 4.15 -22.72
C ALA A 5 17.17 3.00 -22.10
N GLY A 6 15.86 3.08 -22.22
CA GLY A 6 14.91 2.05 -21.74
C GLY A 6 14.05 2.46 -20.54
N SER A 7 14.17 3.69 -20.02
CA SER A 7 13.32 4.21 -18.95
C SER A 7 12.25 5.17 -19.46
N ILE A 8 11.11 5.21 -18.76
CA ILE A 8 10.11 6.27 -18.99
C ILE A 8 10.67 7.58 -18.46
N VAL A 9 10.62 8.65 -19.26
CA VAL A 9 11.09 9.98 -18.87
C VAL A 9 9.90 10.95 -18.81
N VAL A 10 9.73 11.61 -17.66
CA VAL A 10 8.66 12.59 -17.41
C VAL A 10 9.27 13.99 -17.33
N TYR A 11 9.04 14.79 -18.37
CA TYR A 11 9.38 16.21 -18.38
C TYR A 11 8.28 17.00 -17.66
N SER A 12 8.62 17.73 -16.61
CA SER A 12 7.65 18.28 -15.68
C SER A 12 8.17 19.54 -15.00
N THR A 13 7.32 20.19 -14.18
CA THR A 13 7.72 21.20 -13.20
C THR A 13 7.14 20.85 -11.83
N VAL A 14 7.67 21.43 -10.76
CA VAL A 14 7.24 21.14 -9.38
C VAL A 14 5.84 21.68 -9.05
N TRP A 15 5.41 22.74 -9.72
CA TRP A 15 4.13 23.42 -9.47
C TRP A 15 2.95 22.89 -10.31
N CYS A 16 3.21 22.17 -11.39
CA CYS A 16 2.19 21.71 -12.34
C CYS A 16 1.26 20.63 -11.73
N PRO A 17 -0.06 20.82 -11.67
CA PRO A 17 -1.00 19.85 -11.12
C PRO A 17 -1.07 18.54 -11.92
N ASP A 18 -1.06 18.64 -13.27
CA ASP A 18 -1.08 17.46 -14.13
C ASP A 18 0.19 16.65 -14.05
N CYS A 19 1.34 17.31 -13.85
CA CYS A 19 2.59 16.61 -13.59
C CYS A 19 2.54 15.83 -12.27
N LYS A 20 1.95 16.40 -11.22
CA LYS A 20 1.73 15.71 -9.95
C LYS A 20 0.80 14.51 -10.12
N ARG A 21 -0.28 14.67 -10.87
CA ARG A 21 -1.23 13.58 -11.18
C ARG A 21 -0.55 12.42 -11.89
N VAL A 22 0.25 12.70 -12.94
CA VAL A 22 0.98 11.67 -13.70
C VAL A 22 2.01 10.96 -12.82
N LYS A 23 2.81 11.71 -12.06
CA LYS A 23 3.79 11.12 -11.12
C LYS A 23 3.12 10.25 -10.07
N ARG A 24 1.98 10.68 -9.54
CA ARG A 24 1.17 9.89 -8.63
C ARG A 24 0.66 8.61 -9.28
N PHE A 25 0.13 8.68 -10.51
CA PHE A 25 -0.32 7.52 -11.27
C PHE A 25 0.79 6.49 -11.44
N PHE A 26 1.99 6.91 -11.88
CA PHE A 26 3.14 6.00 -12.02
C PHE A 26 3.56 5.40 -10.67
N GLY A 27 3.56 6.20 -9.61
CA GLY A 27 3.83 5.70 -8.25
C GLY A 27 2.81 4.66 -7.78
N GLU A 28 1.51 4.93 -7.96
CA GLU A 28 0.42 4.00 -7.63
C GLU A 28 0.52 2.69 -8.42
N GLN A 29 0.85 2.77 -9.72
CA GLN A 29 1.01 1.60 -10.59
C GLN A 29 2.41 0.97 -10.49
N ARG A 30 3.31 1.51 -9.66
CA ARG A 30 4.71 1.05 -9.46
C ARG A 30 5.54 1.02 -10.73
N VAL A 31 5.25 1.96 -11.63
CA VAL A 31 5.99 2.12 -12.89
C VAL A 31 7.19 3.02 -12.63
N PRO A 32 8.42 2.52 -12.79
CA PRO A 32 9.62 3.33 -12.61
C PRO A 32 9.74 4.37 -13.73
N TYR A 33 10.15 5.58 -13.36
CA TYR A 33 10.37 6.67 -14.30
C TYR A 33 11.48 7.60 -13.82
N VAL A 34 12.06 8.35 -14.75
CA VAL A 34 12.99 9.46 -14.50
C VAL A 34 12.23 10.76 -14.64
N SER A 35 12.30 11.64 -13.64
CA SER A 35 11.69 12.97 -13.70
C SER A 35 12.72 14.03 -14.01
N ILE A 36 12.48 14.85 -15.04
CA ILE A 36 13.32 15.98 -15.44
C ILE A 36 12.52 17.26 -15.25
N ASP A 37 13.08 18.20 -14.48
CA ASP A 37 12.48 19.53 -14.32
C ASP A 37 12.96 20.44 -15.47
N ILE A 38 12.03 20.80 -16.34
CA ILE A 38 12.33 21.62 -17.54
C ILE A 38 12.72 23.07 -17.22
N GLU A 39 12.45 23.56 -16.01
CA GLU A 39 12.87 24.89 -15.56
C GLU A 39 14.34 24.90 -15.11
N GLN A 40 14.90 23.74 -14.78
CA GLN A 40 16.29 23.59 -14.36
C GLN A 40 17.19 23.06 -15.48
N ASP A 41 16.64 22.63 -16.62
CA ASP A 41 17.36 22.05 -17.76
C ASP A 41 16.90 22.66 -19.08
N ALA A 42 17.72 23.57 -19.63
CA ALA A 42 17.43 24.24 -20.91
C ALA A 42 17.34 23.27 -22.11
N GLY A 43 18.10 22.16 -22.06
CA GLY A 43 18.02 21.12 -23.09
C GLY A 43 16.70 20.37 -23.03
N ALA A 44 16.22 20.06 -21.81
CA ALA A 44 14.93 19.44 -21.58
C ALA A 44 13.78 20.37 -22.03
N MET A 45 13.88 21.66 -21.77
CA MET A 45 12.90 22.64 -22.25
C MET A 45 12.83 22.66 -23.78
N ALA A 46 13.99 22.79 -24.47
CA ALA A 46 14.07 22.80 -25.93
C ALA A 46 13.51 21.48 -26.54
N PHE A 47 13.76 20.34 -25.86
CA PHE A 47 13.18 19.06 -26.27
C PHE A 47 11.64 19.10 -26.20
N VAL A 48 11.07 19.54 -25.07
CA VAL A 48 9.60 19.62 -24.89
C VAL A 48 8.96 20.52 -25.94
N GLU A 49 9.53 21.69 -26.21
CA GLU A 49 9.04 22.61 -27.25
C GLU A 49 9.10 21.96 -28.64
N LYS A 50 10.21 21.31 -28.98
CA LYS A 50 10.35 20.57 -30.24
C LYS A 50 9.33 19.45 -30.36
N ALA A 51 9.13 18.65 -29.33
CA ALA A 51 8.19 17.53 -29.32
C ALA A 51 6.73 17.99 -29.47
N ASN A 52 6.40 19.20 -29.02
CA ASN A 52 5.05 19.75 -29.00
C ASN A 52 4.85 20.93 -29.97
N GLN A 53 5.54 20.89 -31.11
CA GLN A 53 5.35 21.88 -32.21
C GLN A 53 5.58 23.33 -31.77
N GLY A 54 6.60 23.55 -30.98
CA GLY A 54 6.96 24.87 -30.43
C GLY A 54 6.19 25.27 -29.17
N LYS A 55 5.32 24.41 -28.64
CA LYS A 55 4.56 24.68 -27.42
C LYS A 55 5.22 24.04 -26.20
N ARG A 56 5.16 24.74 -25.08
CA ARG A 56 5.63 24.26 -23.77
C ARG A 56 4.54 23.47 -23.06
N VAL A 57 4.35 22.22 -23.46
CA VAL A 57 3.32 21.34 -22.89
C VAL A 57 3.93 20.43 -21.82
N ILE A 58 3.37 20.41 -20.62
CA ILE A 58 3.82 19.55 -19.49
C ILE A 58 2.61 18.98 -18.72
N PRO A 59 2.70 17.70 -18.29
CA PRO A 59 3.81 16.77 -18.48
C PRO A 59 3.95 16.29 -19.93
N THR A 60 5.18 16.24 -20.43
CA THR A 60 5.52 15.49 -21.65
C THR A 60 6.25 14.22 -21.25
N ILE A 61 5.79 13.07 -21.70
CA ILE A 61 6.27 11.75 -21.29
C ILE A 61 6.84 11.02 -22.48
N VAL A 62 8.08 10.57 -22.38
CA VAL A 62 8.74 9.75 -23.41
C VAL A 62 8.84 8.32 -22.88
N PHE A 63 8.35 7.37 -23.67
CA PHE A 63 8.37 5.95 -23.35
C PHE A 63 9.60 5.25 -23.99
N PRO A 64 9.99 4.06 -23.51
CA PRO A 64 11.14 3.32 -24.04
C PRO A 64 11.06 2.99 -25.53
N ASP A 65 9.85 2.87 -26.08
CA ASP A 65 9.59 2.65 -27.51
C ASP A 65 9.71 3.93 -28.36
N GLY A 66 10.07 5.06 -27.74
CA GLY A 66 10.21 6.36 -28.39
C GLY A 66 8.90 7.12 -28.57
N SER A 67 7.76 6.57 -28.18
CA SER A 67 6.49 7.28 -28.25
C SER A 67 6.40 8.39 -27.20
N ILE A 68 5.64 9.43 -27.51
CA ILE A 68 5.48 10.62 -26.66
C ILE A 68 4.01 10.83 -26.35
N LEU A 69 3.67 11.07 -25.09
CA LEU A 69 2.37 11.57 -24.65
C LEU A 69 2.54 12.95 -23.99
N ALA A 70 1.70 13.90 -24.38
CA ALA A 70 1.66 15.25 -23.82
C ALA A 70 0.33 15.44 -23.06
N GLU A 71 0.42 15.83 -21.79
CA GLU A 71 -0.73 15.99 -20.88
C GLU A 71 -1.71 14.80 -20.86
N PRO A 72 -1.24 13.54 -20.86
CA PRO A 72 -2.15 12.40 -20.95
C PRO A 72 -3.06 12.30 -19.73
N SER A 73 -4.28 11.83 -19.96
CA SER A 73 -5.18 11.36 -18.91
C SER A 73 -4.66 10.05 -18.29
N ASN A 74 -5.19 9.68 -17.10
CA ASN A 74 -4.87 8.38 -16.51
C ASN A 74 -5.32 7.20 -17.38
N ALA A 75 -6.40 7.36 -18.15
CA ALA A 75 -6.87 6.34 -19.08
C ALA A 75 -5.89 6.11 -20.25
N GLU A 76 -5.32 7.18 -20.81
CA GLU A 76 -4.29 7.09 -21.85
C GLU A 76 -3.00 6.48 -21.32
N LEU A 77 -2.61 6.82 -20.08
CA LEU A 77 -1.47 6.18 -19.42
C LEU A 77 -1.71 4.69 -19.18
N ALA A 78 -2.90 4.32 -18.69
CA ALA A 78 -3.26 2.93 -18.48
C ALA A 78 -3.23 2.14 -19.80
N ALA A 79 -3.78 2.71 -20.87
CA ALA A 79 -3.75 2.11 -22.20
C ALA A 79 -2.32 1.95 -22.73
N LYS A 80 -1.46 2.97 -22.54
CA LYS A 80 -0.04 2.93 -22.96
C LYS A 80 0.76 1.88 -22.20
N LEU A 81 0.42 1.64 -20.94
CA LEU A 81 1.03 0.62 -20.08
C LEU A 81 0.35 -0.76 -20.23
N GLU A 82 -0.57 -0.90 -21.18
CA GLU A 82 -1.32 -2.14 -21.44
C GLU A 82 -2.06 -2.67 -20.19
N LEU A 83 -2.44 -1.76 -19.29
CA LEU A 83 -3.22 -2.12 -18.11
C LEU A 83 -4.67 -2.42 -18.51
N LYS A 84 -5.16 -3.59 -18.10
CA LYS A 84 -6.55 -3.97 -18.35
C LYS A 84 -7.47 -3.20 -17.41
N THR A 85 -8.25 -2.28 -17.93
CA THR A 85 -9.15 -1.40 -17.16
C THR A 85 -10.63 -1.78 -17.29
N LYS A 86 -11.00 -2.65 -18.27
CA LYS A 86 -12.36 -3.14 -18.49
C LYS A 86 -12.39 -4.65 -18.56
N ALA A 87 -13.40 -5.24 -17.95
CA ALA A 87 -13.62 -6.68 -17.95
C ALA A 87 -14.29 -7.16 -19.25
N GLN A 88 -14.18 -8.45 -19.53
CA GLN A 88 -14.76 -9.10 -20.71
C GLN A 88 -16.23 -9.46 -20.49
N SER A 89 -16.64 -9.67 -19.22
CA SER A 89 -18.01 -10.02 -18.84
C SER A 89 -18.56 -8.97 -17.87
N ASP A 90 -19.88 -8.83 -17.86
CA ASP A 90 -20.59 -7.97 -16.93
C ASP A 90 -21.07 -8.74 -15.69
N PHE A 91 -20.85 -10.07 -15.62
CA PHE A 91 -21.28 -10.91 -14.51
C PHE A 91 -20.24 -12.00 -14.19
N TYR A 92 -19.99 -12.21 -12.89
CA TYR A 92 -19.02 -13.15 -12.34
C TYR A 92 -19.60 -13.94 -11.15
N ASP A 93 -19.08 -15.14 -10.89
CA ASP A 93 -19.42 -15.86 -9.66
C ASP A 93 -18.93 -15.14 -8.43
N ALA A 94 -17.74 -14.53 -8.51
CA ALA A 94 -17.18 -13.72 -7.44
C ALA A 94 -16.39 -12.51 -7.97
N VAL A 95 -16.56 -11.36 -7.31
CA VAL A 95 -15.73 -10.18 -7.53
C VAL A 95 -14.87 -9.93 -6.29
N VAL A 96 -13.56 -9.83 -6.49
CA VAL A 96 -12.55 -9.55 -5.46
C VAL A 96 -12.11 -8.10 -5.56
N ILE A 97 -12.22 -7.36 -4.48
CA ILE A 97 -11.85 -5.95 -4.40
C ILE A 97 -10.52 -5.82 -3.66
N GLY A 98 -9.46 -5.57 -4.42
CA GLY A 98 -8.08 -5.49 -3.95
C GLY A 98 -7.21 -6.64 -4.45
N GLY A 99 -6.10 -6.31 -5.10
CA GLY A 99 -5.08 -7.20 -5.67
C GLY A 99 -3.87 -7.43 -4.76
N GLY A 100 -4.08 -7.41 -3.43
CA GLY A 100 -3.07 -7.78 -2.44
C GLY A 100 -2.95 -9.31 -2.26
N PRO A 101 -2.11 -9.78 -1.31
CA PRO A 101 -1.92 -11.21 -1.07
C PRO A 101 -3.23 -11.96 -0.77
N ALA A 102 -4.14 -11.37 0.01
CA ALA A 102 -5.43 -11.97 0.31
C ALA A 102 -6.29 -12.12 -0.95
N GLY A 103 -6.46 -11.03 -1.72
CA GLY A 103 -7.33 -11.02 -2.89
C GLY A 103 -6.84 -11.91 -4.02
N LEU A 104 -5.54 -11.83 -4.37
CA LEU A 104 -4.97 -12.66 -5.43
C LEU A 104 -4.95 -14.15 -5.07
N THR A 105 -4.71 -14.47 -3.79
CA THR A 105 -4.80 -15.87 -3.33
C THR A 105 -6.24 -16.37 -3.38
N ALA A 106 -7.21 -15.57 -2.91
CA ALA A 106 -8.62 -15.96 -3.00
C ALA A 106 -9.04 -16.18 -4.45
N ALA A 107 -8.73 -15.26 -5.35
CA ALA A 107 -9.06 -15.38 -6.77
C ALA A 107 -8.44 -16.62 -7.41
N LEU A 108 -7.16 -16.90 -7.12
CA LEU A 108 -6.48 -18.12 -7.57
C LEU A 108 -7.23 -19.38 -7.12
N TYR A 109 -7.62 -19.45 -5.84
CA TYR A 109 -8.33 -20.63 -5.32
C TYR A 109 -9.72 -20.76 -5.94
N MET A 110 -10.47 -19.66 -6.08
CA MET A 110 -11.79 -19.66 -6.71
C MET A 110 -11.73 -20.11 -8.18
N ALA A 111 -10.80 -19.57 -8.96
CA ALA A 111 -10.64 -19.94 -10.35
C ALA A 111 -10.23 -21.43 -10.53
N ARG A 112 -9.39 -21.96 -9.64
CA ARG A 112 -9.06 -23.40 -9.64
C ARG A 112 -10.25 -24.32 -9.33
N GLU A 113 -11.27 -23.81 -8.67
CA GLU A 113 -12.54 -24.49 -8.41
C GLU A 113 -13.57 -24.26 -9.53
N GLY A 114 -13.18 -23.61 -10.62
CA GLY A 114 -14.02 -23.37 -11.80
C GLY A 114 -14.99 -22.19 -11.64
N MET A 115 -14.74 -21.29 -10.67
CA MET A 115 -15.55 -20.06 -10.51
C MET A 115 -15.03 -18.94 -11.39
N ASP A 116 -15.91 -18.29 -12.15
CA ASP A 116 -15.58 -17.08 -12.89
C ASP A 116 -15.29 -15.95 -11.90
N THR A 117 -14.05 -15.47 -11.91
CA THR A 117 -13.55 -14.56 -10.89
C THR A 117 -12.92 -13.31 -11.50
N LEU A 118 -13.39 -12.15 -11.04
CA LEU A 118 -12.84 -10.84 -11.37
C LEU A 118 -12.12 -10.25 -10.16
N VAL A 119 -10.89 -9.76 -10.34
CA VAL A 119 -10.17 -8.93 -9.37
C VAL A 119 -10.17 -7.49 -9.87
N ILE A 120 -10.47 -6.54 -8.99
CA ILE A 120 -10.41 -5.11 -9.27
C ILE A 120 -9.38 -4.48 -8.34
N GLU A 121 -8.31 -3.91 -8.91
CA GLU A 121 -7.21 -3.27 -8.17
C GLU A 121 -7.01 -1.83 -8.66
N GLN A 122 -6.96 -0.90 -7.71
CA GLN A 122 -6.75 0.52 -8.02
C GLN A 122 -5.29 0.89 -8.25
N ALA A 123 -4.36 0.10 -7.69
CA ALA A 123 -2.93 0.35 -7.74
C ALA A 123 -2.18 -0.86 -8.35
N GLY A 124 -0.88 -0.94 -8.13
CA GLY A 124 -0.09 -2.10 -8.54
C GLY A 124 -0.37 -3.34 -7.68
N LEU A 125 -0.25 -4.52 -8.28
CA LEU A 125 -0.52 -5.80 -7.62
C LEU A 125 0.40 -6.04 -6.41
N GLY A 126 -0.10 -6.78 -5.42
CA GLY A 126 0.63 -7.13 -4.20
C GLY A 126 0.28 -6.25 -2.98
N GLY A 127 -0.56 -5.20 -3.14
CA GLY A 127 -1.01 -4.36 -2.02
C GLY A 127 0.16 -3.76 -1.21
N GLN A 128 0.06 -3.68 0.11
CA GLN A 128 1.14 -3.17 0.98
C GLN A 128 2.42 -4.02 0.91
N ALA A 129 2.30 -5.34 0.73
CA ALA A 129 3.47 -6.20 0.54
C ALA A 129 4.27 -5.82 -0.72
N GLY A 130 3.58 -5.34 -1.77
CA GLY A 130 4.20 -4.98 -3.04
C GLY A 130 5.09 -3.73 -3.01
N ILE A 131 5.02 -2.88 -1.97
CA ILE A 131 5.89 -1.70 -1.82
C ILE A 131 7.11 -1.99 -0.95
N THR A 132 7.18 -3.16 -0.31
CA THR A 132 8.32 -3.56 0.53
C THR A 132 9.52 -3.88 -0.35
N GLN A 133 10.72 -3.42 0.02
CA GLN A 133 11.95 -3.71 -0.75
C GLN A 133 12.24 -5.21 -0.79
N THR A 134 12.19 -5.87 0.36
CA THR A 134 12.43 -7.31 0.48
C THR A 134 11.46 -7.92 1.48
N LEU A 135 10.77 -8.99 1.07
CA LEU A 135 9.95 -9.85 1.90
C LEU A 135 10.80 -11.07 2.30
N ASP A 136 11.31 -11.08 3.53
CA ASP A 136 12.12 -12.16 4.07
C ASP A 136 11.30 -13.15 4.90
N ASN A 137 10.06 -12.80 5.23
CA ASN A 137 9.20 -13.58 6.13
C ASN A 137 8.01 -14.26 5.43
N PHE A 138 8.01 -14.29 4.10
CA PHE A 138 7.01 -15.07 3.35
C PHE A 138 7.60 -16.46 3.02
N PRO A 139 6.98 -17.56 3.50
CA PRO A 139 7.51 -18.91 3.27
C PRO A 139 7.63 -19.25 1.79
N GLY A 140 8.74 -19.91 1.41
CA GLY A 140 9.01 -20.35 0.04
C GLY A 140 9.99 -19.47 -0.74
N PHE A 141 10.51 -18.41 -0.11
CA PHE A 141 11.56 -17.54 -0.65
C PHE A 141 12.74 -17.49 0.32
N ASP A 142 13.65 -18.40 0.21
CA ASP A 142 14.80 -18.61 1.10
C ASP A 142 15.83 -17.49 1.05
N GLU A 143 15.92 -16.77 -0.06
CA GLU A 143 16.74 -15.57 -0.23
C GLU A 143 15.91 -14.26 -0.13
N GLY A 144 14.64 -14.36 0.29
CA GLY A 144 13.68 -13.25 0.21
C GLY A 144 13.21 -12.97 -1.22
N ILE A 145 12.29 -12.05 -1.37
CA ILE A 145 11.76 -11.60 -2.66
C ILE A 145 11.38 -10.12 -2.58
N SER A 146 11.60 -9.34 -3.64
CA SER A 146 11.07 -7.98 -3.66
C SER A 146 9.54 -7.97 -3.65
N GLY A 147 8.95 -7.00 -2.95
CA GLY A 147 7.50 -6.90 -2.90
C GLY A 147 6.84 -6.75 -4.27
N ALA A 148 7.47 -6.00 -5.18
CA ALA A 148 7.00 -5.83 -6.54
C ALA A 148 6.95 -7.17 -7.30
N GLU A 149 8.04 -7.94 -7.26
CA GLU A 149 8.10 -9.26 -7.90
C GLU A 149 7.14 -10.25 -7.26
N PHE A 150 6.98 -10.22 -5.95
CA PHE A 150 6.00 -11.03 -5.24
C PHE A 150 4.58 -10.77 -5.74
N GLY A 151 4.17 -9.49 -5.83
CA GLY A 151 2.86 -9.11 -6.35
C GLY A 151 2.64 -9.56 -7.80
N GLU A 152 3.64 -9.37 -8.65
CA GLU A 152 3.59 -9.83 -10.05
C GLU A 152 3.52 -11.36 -10.17
N ARG A 153 4.25 -12.11 -9.36
CA ARG A 153 4.18 -13.60 -9.35
C ARG A 153 2.79 -14.08 -8.96
N LEU A 154 2.17 -13.48 -7.92
CA LEU A 154 0.79 -13.79 -7.54
C LEU A 154 -0.19 -13.47 -8.67
N GLY A 155 -0.06 -12.30 -9.29
CA GLY A 155 -0.91 -11.90 -10.41
C GLY A 155 -0.77 -12.83 -11.62
N ARG A 156 0.46 -13.18 -12.02
CA ARG A 156 0.70 -14.14 -13.11
C ARG A 156 0.13 -15.52 -12.78
N GLN A 157 0.26 -15.96 -11.53
CA GLN A 157 -0.30 -17.25 -11.09
C GLN A 157 -1.83 -17.23 -11.18
N ALA A 158 -2.50 -16.18 -10.73
CA ALA A 158 -3.95 -16.04 -10.82
C ALA A 158 -4.43 -16.02 -12.29
N ARG A 159 -3.80 -15.21 -13.14
CA ARG A 159 -4.11 -15.13 -14.57
C ARG A 159 -3.95 -16.47 -15.30
N ARG A 160 -2.95 -17.28 -14.92
CA ARG A 160 -2.75 -18.64 -15.50
C ARG A 160 -3.95 -19.54 -15.30
N PHE A 161 -4.75 -19.32 -14.27
CA PHE A 161 -5.99 -20.08 -14.01
C PHE A 161 -7.26 -19.36 -14.49
N GLY A 162 -7.13 -18.33 -15.32
CA GLY A 162 -8.25 -17.64 -15.92
C GLY A 162 -8.82 -16.49 -15.11
N VAL A 163 -8.20 -16.11 -13.99
CA VAL A 163 -8.63 -14.91 -13.24
C VAL A 163 -8.47 -13.68 -14.11
N GLU A 164 -9.54 -12.93 -14.25
CA GLU A 164 -9.52 -11.61 -14.86
C GLU A 164 -9.13 -10.57 -13.83
N ILE A 165 -8.15 -9.71 -14.14
CA ILE A 165 -7.63 -8.69 -13.23
C ILE A 165 -7.70 -7.34 -13.91
N LEU A 166 -8.50 -6.43 -13.37
CA LEU A 166 -8.49 -5.01 -13.73
C LEU A 166 -7.48 -4.28 -12.85
N GLN A 167 -6.69 -3.42 -13.48
CA GLN A 167 -5.72 -2.56 -12.80
C GLN A 167 -6.04 -1.09 -13.08
N ALA A 168 -5.54 -0.19 -12.25
CA ALA A 168 -5.85 1.24 -12.32
C ALA A 168 -7.36 1.53 -12.24
N GLN A 169 -8.13 0.66 -11.55
CA GLN A 169 -9.57 0.78 -11.37
C GLN A 169 -9.93 0.76 -9.88
N ALA A 170 -10.47 1.86 -9.38
CA ALA A 170 -11.02 1.92 -8.04
C ALA A 170 -12.48 1.44 -8.06
N VAL A 171 -12.88 0.66 -7.05
CA VAL A 171 -14.30 0.37 -6.81
C VAL A 171 -14.91 1.57 -6.10
N ALA A 172 -15.99 2.11 -6.65
CA ALA A 172 -16.73 3.25 -6.10
C ALA A 172 -17.87 2.80 -5.19
N GLU A 173 -18.50 1.66 -5.51
CA GLU A 173 -19.67 1.19 -4.75
C GLU A 173 -19.85 -0.32 -4.85
N ILE A 174 -20.42 -0.90 -3.78
CA ILE A 174 -21.08 -2.21 -3.79
C ILE A 174 -22.56 -1.96 -3.44
N SER A 175 -23.46 -2.47 -4.26
CA SER A 175 -24.92 -2.35 -4.06
C SER A 175 -25.62 -3.69 -4.21
N GLN A 176 -26.84 -3.79 -3.69
CA GLN A 176 -27.72 -4.93 -3.93
C GLN A 176 -28.45 -4.74 -5.26
N ASP A 177 -28.49 -5.78 -6.09
CA ASP A 177 -29.22 -5.80 -7.37
C ASP A 177 -30.06 -7.10 -7.45
N GLY A 178 -31.28 -7.02 -6.94
CA GLY A 178 -32.13 -8.20 -6.77
C GLY A 178 -31.51 -9.21 -5.80
N GLN A 179 -31.30 -10.42 -6.26
CA GLN A 179 -30.62 -11.48 -5.49
C GLN A 179 -29.09 -11.43 -5.61
N TYR A 180 -28.54 -10.58 -6.47
CA TYR A 180 -27.11 -10.44 -6.74
C TYR A 180 -26.55 -9.15 -6.13
N LEU A 181 -25.24 -9.07 -6.10
CA LEU A 181 -24.50 -7.84 -5.80
C LEU A 181 -24.08 -7.17 -7.12
N CYS A 182 -23.95 -5.87 -7.10
CA CYS A 182 -23.38 -5.08 -8.18
C CYS A 182 -22.18 -4.30 -7.66
N VAL A 183 -21.02 -4.48 -8.27
CA VAL A 183 -19.80 -3.73 -7.99
C VAL A 183 -19.63 -2.69 -9.09
N THR A 184 -19.59 -1.41 -8.70
CA THR A 184 -19.41 -0.28 -9.63
C THR A 184 -18.02 0.30 -9.48
N THR A 185 -17.30 0.47 -10.59
CA THR A 185 -15.98 1.10 -10.62
C THR A 185 -16.06 2.62 -10.79
N GLY A 186 -14.97 3.32 -10.53
CA GLY A 186 -14.90 4.78 -10.59
C GLY A 186 -15.16 5.37 -11.98
N ASP A 187 -14.99 4.59 -13.04
CA ASP A 187 -15.33 4.96 -14.43
C ASP A 187 -16.80 4.68 -14.78
N GLY A 188 -17.59 4.19 -13.81
CA GLY A 188 -19.01 3.88 -13.97
C GLY A 188 -19.30 2.49 -14.54
N SER A 189 -18.30 1.65 -14.81
CA SER A 189 -18.51 0.25 -15.23
C SER A 189 -19.14 -0.54 -14.07
N ARG A 190 -20.05 -1.47 -14.41
CA ARG A 190 -20.85 -2.25 -13.45
C ARG A 190 -20.64 -3.73 -13.67
N TYR A 191 -20.38 -4.47 -12.61
CA TYR A 191 -20.17 -5.91 -12.62
C TYR A 191 -21.10 -6.60 -11.64
N GLY A 192 -22.02 -7.39 -12.15
CA GLY A 192 -22.90 -8.24 -11.35
C GLY A 192 -22.12 -9.41 -10.75
N THR A 193 -22.47 -9.83 -9.53
CA THR A 193 -21.81 -10.98 -8.90
C THR A 193 -22.71 -11.65 -7.86
N LYS A 194 -22.46 -12.94 -7.64
CA LYS A 194 -23.10 -13.71 -6.57
C LYS A 194 -22.43 -13.47 -5.21
N ALA A 195 -21.13 -13.17 -5.20
CA ALA A 195 -20.38 -12.88 -3.98
C ALA A 195 -19.31 -11.82 -4.22
N ALA A 196 -19.07 -10.97 -3.22
CA ALA A 196 -18.00 -9.98 -3.22
C ALA A 196 -17.03 -10.23 -2.06
N LEU A 197 -15.72 -10.18 -2.33
CA LEU A 197 -14.68 -10.28 -1.33
C LEU A 197 -13.96 -8.93 -1.16
N LEU A 198 -14.05 -8.37 0.04
CA LEU A 198 -13.27 -7.21 0.46
C LEU A 198 -11.86 -7.68 0.83
N ALA A 199 -10.90 -7.41 -0.02
CA ALA A 199 -9.47 -7.66 0.19
C ALA A 199 -8.66 -6.36 0.08
N THR A 200 -9.32 -5.24 0.44
CA THR A 200 -8.83 -3.87 0.28
C THR A 200 -7.68 -3.53 1.23
N GLY A 201 -7.44 -4.37 2.24
CA GLY A 201 -6.35 -4.21 3.17
C GLY A 201 -6.49 -3.01 4.12
N ALA A 202 -5.35 -2.58 4.63
CA ALA A 202 -5.21 -1.41 5.48
C ALA A 202 -3.96 -0.63 5.08
N HIS A 203 -3.91 0.65 5.43
CA HIS A 203 -2.72 1.46 5.25
C HIS A 203 -2.23 1.98 6.60
N TYR A 204 -0.92 2.08 6.73
CA TYR A 204 -0.31 2.72 7.88
C TYR A 204 -0.58 4.22 7.85
N ARG A 205 -0.91 4.76 9.00
CA ARG A 205 -1.08 6.21 9.14
C ARG A 205 0.27 6.88 8.91
N ARG A 206 0.25 7.88 8.02
CA ARG A 206 1.40 8.71 7.70
C ARG A 206 1.48 9.88 8.67
N MET A 207 2.66 10.37 8.88
CA MET A 207 2.88 11.59 9.66
C MET A 207 2.58 12.84 8.83
N ASN A 208 2.70 12.72 7.49
CA ASN A 208 2.51 13.80 6.51
C ASN A 208 3.42 15.00 6.82
N VAL A 209 4.68 14.70 7.12
CA VAL A 209 5.73 15.72 7.35
C VAL A 209 6.71 15.74 6.18
N PRO A 210 7.40 16.86 5.93
CA PRO A 210 8.42 16.95 4.88
C PRO A 210 9.47 15.85 4.98
N GLY A 211 9.87 15.28 3.81
CA GLY A 211 10.87 14.23 3.69
C GLY A 211 10.38 12.81 4.02
N GLU A 212 9.13 12.63 4.48
CA GLU A 212 8.60 11.29 4.77
C GLU A 212 8.53 10.43 3.50
N ASP A 213 7.94 10.96 2.44
CA ASP A 213 7.73 10.20 1.19
C ASP A 213 9.04 9.78 0.50
N ASP A 214 10.10 10.57 0.63
CA ASP A 214 11.39 10.28 0.00
C ASP A 214 12.14 9.12 0.68
N LEU A 215 11.81 8.82 1.95
CA LEU A 215 12.53 7.87 2.80
C LEU A 215 11.73 6.62 3.17
N ILE A 216 10.45 6.55 2.79
CA ILE A 216 9.65 5.35 3.01
C ILE A 216 10.19 4.16 2.23
N GLY A 217 10.35 3.02 2.92
CA GLY A 217 10.96 1.80 2.38
C GLY A 217 12.49 1.84 2.33
N ILE A 218 13.12 2.99 2.59
CA ILE A 218 14.58 3.15 2.66
C ILE A 218 15.06 3.18 4.12
N ASN A 219 14.59 4.18 4.88
CA ASN A 219 14.91 4.32 6.30
C ASN A 219 13.68 4.61 7.18
N ILE A 220 12.50 4.78 6.57
CA ILE A 220 11.21 4.90 7.29
C ILE A 220 10.38 3.65 7.01
N HIS A 221 10.02 2.94 8.07
CA HIS A 221 9.38 1.65 8.04
C HIS A 221 8.12 1.64 8.92
N PHE A 222 7.21 0.71 8.63
CA PHE A 222 5.95 0.54 9.35
C PHE A 222 5.75 -0.88 9.92
N CYS A 223 6.76 -1.76 9.77
CA CYS A 223 6.71 -3.14 10.23
C CYS A 223 8.07 -3.56 10.81
N ALA A 224 8.15 -3.76 12.11
CA ALA A 224 9.39 -4.16 12.76
C ALA A 224 9.77 -5.61 12.40
N THR A 225 8.78 -6.49 12.25
CA THR A 225 9.00 -7.90 11.88
C THR A 225 9.55 -8.02 10.45
N CYS A 226 9.19 -7.09 9.56
CA CYS A 226 9.63 -7.08 8.17
C CYS A 226 11.05 -6.52 8.02
N ASP A 227 11.31 -5.39 8.67
CA ASP A 227 12.47 -4.54 8.37
C ASP A 227 13.50 -4.47 9.52
N GLY A 228 13.15 -4.97 10.70
CA GLY A 228 13.98 -4.85 11.90
C GLY A 228 15.37 -5.48 11.75
N ALA A 229 15.48 -6.58 11.01
CA ALA A 229 16.75 -7.29 10.78
C ALA A 229 17.80 -6.43 10.05
N PHE A 230 17.40 -5.48 9.20
CA PHE A 230 18.29 -4.55 8.50
C PHE A 230 19.01 -3.56 9.43
N TYR A 231 18.52 -3.46 10.68
CA TYR A 231 19.06 -2.54 11.71
C TYR A 231 19.90 -3.23 12.76
N LYS A 232 20.49 -4.40 12.45
CA LYS A 232 21.37 -5.12 13.37
C LYS A 232 22.56 -4.24 13.79
N GLY A 233 22.68 -4.02 15.13
CA GLY A 233 23.73 -3.20 15.72
C GLY A 233 23.60 -1.69 15.55
N LYS A 234 22.49 -1.21 14.99
CA LYS A 234 22.19 0.19 14.69
C LYS A 234 21.31 0.84 15.75
N GLN A 235 21.11 2.16 15.65
CA GLN A 235 20.17 2.92 16.47
C GLN A 235 18.93 3.25 15.68
N VAL A 236 17.76 2.98 16.26
CA VAL A 236 16.47 3.24 15.60
C VAL A 236 15.56 4.09 16.47
N LEU A 237 14.76 4.93 15.82
CA LEU A 237 13.70 5.70 16.44
C LEU A 237 12.36 5.03 16.17
N VAL A 238 11.56 4.84 17.21
CA VAL A 238 10.17 4.42 17.12
C VAL A 238 9.28 5.64 17.36
N ILE A 239 8.37 5.91 16.44
CA ILE A 239 7.40 7.00 16.56
C ILE A 239 6.05 6.40 16.92
N GLY A 240 5.57 6.69 18.12
CA GLY A 240 4.28 6.26 18.65
C GLY A 240 4.38 5.59 20.01
N GLY A 241 3.74 6.18 21.00
CA GLY A 241 3.74 5.74 22.42
C GLY A 241 2.52 4.89 22.79
N GLY A 242 1.91 4.18 21.84
CA GLY A 242 0.86 3.18 22.07
C GLY A 242 1.42 1.77 22.28
N ASN A 243 0.51 0.78 22.49
CA ASN A 243 0.91 -0.64 22.65
C ASN A 243 1.81 -1.10 21.50
N SER A 244 1.41 -0.85 20.24
CA SER A 244 2.19 -1.26 19.06
C SER A 244 3.62 -0.69 19.09
N GLY A 245 3.81 0.60 19.40
CA GLY A 245 5.14 1.21 19.44
C GLY A 245 6.03 0.58 20.53
N PHE A 246 5.46 0.19 21.67
CA PHE A 246 6.19 -0.47 22.75
C PHE A 246 6.49 -1.94 22.43
N GLU A 247 5.53 -2.70 21.91
CA GLU A 247 5.70 -4.11 21.54
C GLU A 247 6.73 -4.26 20.41
N GLU A 248 6.56 -3.47 19.35
CA GLU A 248 7.47 -3.48 18.20
C GLU A 248 8.85 -2.91 18.56
N GLY A 249 8.91 -1.91 19.45
CA GLY A 249 10.16 -1.40 19.99
C GLY A 249 10.95 -2.47 20.77
N LEU A 250 10.27 -3.23 21.64
CA LEU A 250 10.87 -4.38 22.34
C LEU A 250 11.31 -5.48 21.36
N PHE A 251 10.56 -5.70 20.29
CA PHE A 251 10.95 -6.65 19.24
C PHE A 251 12.21 -6.19 18.50
N LEU A 252 12.32 -4.90 18.16
CA LEU A 252 13.47 -4.31 17.48
C LEU A 252 14.77 -4.45 18.27
N LEU A 253 14.72 -4.53 19.61
CA LEU A 253 15.92 -4.80 20.43
C LEU A 253 16.59 -6.15 20.16
N LYS A 254 15.91 -7.08 19.49
CA LYS A 254 16.55 -8.33 19.03
C LYS A 254 17.65 -8.07 18.01
N PHE A 255 17.61 -6.94 17.33
CA PHE A 255 18.50 -6.56 16.25
C PHE A 255 19.24 -5.25 16.56
N ALA A 256 18.53 -4.20 16.88
CA ALA A 256 19.08 -2.87 17.14
C ALA A 256 19.85 -2.83 18.46
N ARG A 257 20.95 -2.07 18.48
CA ARG A 257 21.69 -1.83 19.74
C ARG A 257 20.98 -0.84 20.67
N GLN A 258 20.18 0.08 20.10
CA GLN A 258 19.45 1.13 20.80
C GLN A 258 18.11 1.36 20.12
N VAL A 259 17.05 1.46 20.90
CA VAL A 259 15.69 1.81 20.45
C VAL A 259 15.17 2.96 21.29
N ASP A 260 14.86 4.08 20.67
CA ASP A 260 14.27 5.22 21.35
C ASP A 260 12.83 5.43 20.87
N ILE A 261 11.89 5.60 21.79
CA ILE A 261 10.47 5.81 21.50
C ILE A 261 10.16 7.29 21.68
N VAL A 262 9.56 7.91 20.68
CA VAL A 262 9.06 9.30 20.78
C VAL A 262 7.53 9.34 20.71
N GLN A 263 6.92 10.10 21.61
CA GLN A 263 5.49 10.32 21.71
C GLN A 263 5.16 11.81 21.72
N SER A 264 4.27 12.24 20.82
CA SER A 264 3.86 13.65 20.72
C SER A 264 2.94 14.10 21.87
N GLY A 265 2.25 13.19 22.55
CA GLY A 265 1.43 13.49 23.71
C GLY A 265 2.26 13.64 24.98
N LEU A 266 1.64 14.22 26.04
CA LEU A 266 2.25 14.39 27.36
C LEU A 266 2.47 13.04 28.07
N GLN A 267 1.78 11.99 27.68
CA GLN A 267 1.85 10.66 28.27
C GLN A 267 1.83 9.59 27.15
N VAL A 268 2.43 8.45 27.44
CA VAL A 268 2.29 7.25 26.59
C VAL A 268 0.89 6.63 26.80
N LYS A 269 0.43 5.91 25.78
CA LYS A 269 -0.86 5.21 25.79
C LYS A 269 -0.69 3.68 25.88
N ALA A 270 0.53 3.19 25.94
CA ALA A 270 0.83 1.79 26.15
C ALA A 270 0.34 1.33 27.54
N ASN A 271 -0.08 0.08 27.65
CA ASN A 271 -0.47 -0.49 28.94
C ASN A 271 0.74 -0.56 29.89
N GLN A 272 0.47 -0.62 31.21
CA GLN A 272 1.52 -0.56 32.21
C GLN A 272 2.54 -1.70 32.10
N ILE A 273 2.10 -2.91 31.75
CA ILE A 273 2.99 -4.07 31.58
C ILE A 273 4.08 -3.81 30.51
N LEU A 274 3.70 -3.16 29.41
CA LEU A 274 4.64 -2.80 28.35
C LEU A 274 5.58 -1.66 28.78
N GLN A 275 5.05 -0.67 29.52
CA GLN A 275 5.86 0.40 30.06
C GLN A 275 6.92 -0.14 31.01
N ASP A 276 6.55 -1.04 31.93
CA ASP A 276 7.48 -1.67 32.88
C ASP A 276 8.56 -2.47 32.13
N LYS A 277 8.18 -3.28 31.13
CA LYS A 277 9.14 -4.03 30.31
C LYS A 277 10.15 -3.14 29.58
N VAL A 278 9.71 -1.98 29.07
CA VAL A 278 10.60 -1.03 28.41
C VAL A 278 11.52 -0.35 29.42
N ALA A 279 11.01 0.02 30.61
CA ALA A 279 11.80 0.65 31.66
C ALA A 279 12.94 -0.26 32.20
N GLU A 280 12.78 -1.59 32.12
CA GLU A 280 13.82 -2.56 32.47
C GLU A 280 14.99 -2.64 31.47
N LYS A 281 14.84 -2.04 30.27
CA LYS A 281 15.84 -2.13 29.21
C LYS A 281 16.78 -0.93 29.22
N SER A 282 18.06 -1.15 29.48
CA SER A 282 19.08 -0.09 29.50
C SER A 282 19.37 0.53 28.13
N ASN A 283 18.97 -0.15 27.06
CA ASN A 283 19.12 0.28 25.66
C ASN A 283 17.79 0.67 25.01
N MET A 284 16.80 1.08 25.83
CA MET A 284 15.59 1.75 25.39
C MET A 284 15.38 3.04 26.14
N SER A 285 14.81 4.04 25.46
CA SER A 285 14.35 5.26 26.09
C SER A 285 12.96 5.65 25.56
N VAL A 286 12.23 6.44 26.35
CA VAL A 286 10.92 6.96 25.97
C VAL A 286 10.90 8.46 26.21
N THR A 287 10.68 9.22 25.14
CA THR A 287 10.58 10.68 25.20
C THR A 287 9.15 11.10 24.85
N VAL A 288 8.48 11.73 25.79
CA VAL A 288 7.10 12.24 25.61
C VAL A 288 7.13 13.74 25.28
N ASN A 289 5.98 14.28 24.86
CA ASN A 289 5.79 15.69 24.53
C ASN A 289 6.74 16.20 23.42
N HIS A 290 7.17 15.28 22.54
CA HIS A 290 8.04 15.61 21.41
C HIS A 290 7.40 15.16 20.10
N ALA A 291 7.31 16.06 19.12
CA ALA A 291 6.67 15.80 17.83
C ALA A 291 7.70 15.85 16.69
N VAL A 292 7.75 14.80 15.88
CA VAL A 292 8.55 14.83 14.63
C VAL A 292 7.91 15.81 13.66
N LYS A 293 8.74 16.66 13.03
CA LYS A 293 8.34 17.72 12.13
C LYS A 293 8.86 17.56 10.71
N GLU A 294 10.00 16.89 10.53
CA GLU A 294 10.64 16.73 9.24
C GLU A 294 11.61 15.56 9.30
N PHE A 295 11.78 14.89 8.17
CA PHE A 295 12.87 13.95 7.92
C PHE A 295 13.82 14.55 6.90
N LYS A 296 15.10 14.65 7.24
CA LYS A 296 16.13 15.18 6.35
C LYS A 296 16.86 14.05 5.63
N GLY A 297 17.11 14.25 4.33
CA GLY A 297 17.74 13.29 3.43
C GLY A 297 16.83 12.90 2.27
N LYS A 298 17.40 12.40 1.17
CA LYS A 298 16.67 11.92 -0.02
C LYS A 298 16.83 10.42 -0.28
N HIS A 299 18.05 9.93 -0.22
CA HIS A 299 18.41 8.53 -0.47
C HIS A 299 18.87 7.82 0.79
N LYS A 300 18.99 8.55 1.87
CA LYS A 300 19.35 8.08 3.21
C LYS A 300 18.87 9.08 4.23
N LEU A 301 18.40 8.57 5.37
CA LEU A 301 18.07 9.42 6.51
C LEU A 301 19.34 10.08 7.07
N GLU A 302 19.34 11.39 7.14
CA GLU A 302 20.44 12.20 7.68
C GLU A 302 20.12 12.69 9.10
N ALA A 303 18.87 13.15 9.31
CA ALA A 303 18.37 13.58 10.59
C ALA A 303 16.85 13.54 10.67
N VAL A 304 16.33 13.49 11.90
CA VAL A 304 14.91 13.66 12.25
C VAL A 304 14.78 14.97 13.02
N VAL A 305 14.01 15.92 12.49
CA VAL A 305 13.73 17.18 13.17
C VAL A 305 12.58 16.94 14.15
N VAL A 306 12.86 17.14 15.43
CA VAL A 306 11.92 16.91 16.52
C VAL A 306 11.68 18.19 17.29
N GLN A 307 10.42 18.52 17.55
CA GLN A 307 10.01 19.66 18.34
C GLN A 307 9.71 19.23 19.78
N ASP A 308 10.37 19.84 20.75
CA ASP A 308 9.89 19.86 22.12
C ASP A 308 8.62 20.72 22.18
N ARG A 309 7.50 20.13 22.51
CA ARG A 309 6.20 20.83 22.52
C ARG A 309 6.00 21.74 23.73
N ALA A 310 6.81 21.59 24.78
CA ALA A 310 6.78 22.49 25.94
C ALA A 310 7.46 23.82 25.65
N THR A 311 8.59 23.79 24.95
CA THR A 311 9.41 24.98 24.67
C THR A 311 9.24 25.51 23.24
N GLY A 312 8.75 24.66 22.31
CA GLY A 312 8.74 24.96 20.88
C GLY A 312 10.09 24.76 20.18
N GLU A 313 11.15 24.43 20.93
CA GLU A 313 12.49 24.25 20.40
C GLU A 313 12.55 23.08 19.39
N LEU A 314 13.24 23.28 18.27
CA LEU A 314 13.51 22.24 17.27
C LEU A 314 14.92 21.69 17.48
N LYS A 315 15.05 20.35 17.48
CA LYS A 315 16.33 19.63 17.58
C LYS A 315 16.45 18.61 16.48
N GLU A 316 17.67 18.42 15.98
CA GLU A 316 17.98 17.35 15.05
C GLU A 316 18.46 16.12 15.82
N TRP A 317 17.75 15.00 15.64
CA TRP A 317 18.14 13.70 16.15
C TRP A 317 18.70 12.84 15.01
N ARG A 318 19.66 12.01 15.32
CA ARG A 318 20.31 11.16 14.32
C ARG A 318 20.07 9.70 14.65
N TYR A 319 19.46 8.98 13.69
CA TYR A 319 19.17 7.57 13.75
C TYR A 319 19.50 6.91 12.42
N ASP A 320 19.78 5.60 12.47
CA ASP A 320 20.00 4.80 11.25
C ASP A 320 18.67 4.49 10.53
N GLY A 321 17.57 4.43 11.29
CA GLY A 321 16.24 4.19 10.75
C GLY A 321 15.12 4.62 11.71
N VAL A 322 13.92 4.72 11.16
CA VAL A 322 12.71 5.14 11.86
C VAL A 322 11.60 4.12 11.63
N PHE A 323 10.90 3.77 12.69
CA PHE A 323 9.73 2.90 12.64
C PHE A 323 8.51 3.66 13.14
N VAL A 324 7.47 3.77 12.30
CA VAL A 324 6.29 4.61 12.57
C VAL A 324 5.11 3.72 12.99
N PHE A 325 4.71 3.80 14.25
CA PHE A 325 3.61 3.04 14.84
C PHE A 325 2.54 3.95 15.44
N ILE A 326 1.97 4.82 14.60
CA ILE A 326 0.89 5.76 14.97
C ILE A 326 -0.51 5.26 14.60
N GLY A 327 -0.61 3.97 14.26
CA GLY A 327 -1.83 3.25 13.96
C GLY A 327 -1.98 2.86 12.49
N LEU A 328 -2.99 2.02 12.24
CA LEU A 328 -3.45 1.62 10.92
C LEU A 328 -4.84 2.17 10.69
N SER A 329 -5.17 2.36 9.41
CA SER A 329 -6.52 2.67 8.95
C SER A 329 -6.95 1.61 7.93
N PRO A 330 -8.01 0.83 8.20
CA PRO A 330 -8.52 -0.12 7.22
C PRO A 330 -9.15 0.60 6.04
N ASN A 331 -9.04 0.01 4.85
CA ASN A 331 -9.68 0.53 3.64
C ASN A 331 -11.12 -0.01 3.54
N SER A 332 -11.97 0.39 4.49
CA SER A 332 -13.34 -0.09 4.69
C SER A 332 -14.43 0.92 4.33
N ASP A 333 -14.07 2.10 3.82
CA ASP A 333 -15.04 3.16 3.50
C ASP A 333 -16.13 2.70 2.52
N LEU A 334 -15.80 1.79 1.61
CA LEU A 334 -16.70 1.20 0.62
C LEU A 334 -17.94 0.52 1.25
N VAL A 335 -17.80 0.02 2.47
CA VAL A 335 -18.84 -0.73 3.18
C VAL A 335 -19.31 -0.05 4.47
N LYS A 336 -18.88 1.18 4.71
CA LYS A 336 -19.29 1.96 5.88
C LYS A 336 -20.81 2.16 5.88
N GLY A 337 -21.44 1.82 7.00
CA GLY A 337 -22.90 1.86 7.15
C GLY A 337 -23.66 0.72 6.46
N LYS A 338 -22.96 -0.20 5.76
CA LYS A 338 -23.52 -1.39 5.10
C LYS A 338 -23.17 -2.69 5.84
N VAL A 339 -22.05 -2.69 6.55
CA VAL A 339 -21.59 -3.82 7.40
C VAL A 339 -21.16 -3.31 8.76
N GLU A 340 -21.03 -4.22 9.71
CA GLU A 340 -20.53 -3.91 11.06
C GLU A 340 -19.02 -3.68 11.01
N LEU A 341 -18.57 -2.59 11.65
CA LEU A 341 -17.17 -2.21 11.80
C LEU A 341 -16.84 -2.08 13.30
N ASP A 342 -15.62 -2.39 13.67
CA ASP A 342 -15.13 -2.11 15.01
C ASP A 342 -14.89 -0.59 15.24
N PRO A 343 -14.58 -0.14 16.47
CA PRO A 343 -14.31 1.28 16.75
C PRO A 343 -13.15 1.89 15.97
N TYR A 344 -12.28 1.07 15.38
CA TYR A 344 -11.14 1.50 14.55
C TYR A 344 -11.44 1.45 13.05
N GLY A 345 -12.63 0.97 12.66
CA GLY A 345 -13.09 0.87 11.28
C GLY A 345 -12.79 -0.47 10.60
N PHE A 346 -12.24 -1.46 11.30
CA PHE A 346 -12.01 -2.79 10.73
C PHE A 346 -13.32 -3.56 10.56
N VAL A 347 -13.42 -4.30 9.45
CA VAL A 347 -14.63 -5.10 9.12
C VAL A 347 -14.76 -6.28 10.08
N ILE A 348 -15.93 -6.41 10.70
CA ILE A 348 -16.29 -7.56 11.53
C ILE A 348 -16.86 -8.66 10.63
N THR A 349 -16.35 -9.88 10.79
CA THR A 349 -16.79 -11.08 10.08
C THR A 349 -17.07 -12.22 11.06
N ASP A 350 -17.87 -13.16 10.63
CA ASP A 350 -18.00 -14.44 11.33
C ASP A 350 -16.79 -15.38 11.07
N SER A 351 -16.85 -16.59 11.56
CA SER A 351 -15.81 -17.61 11.37
C SER A 351 -15.65 -18.07 9.92
N THR A 352 -16.64 -17.80 9.06
CA THR A 352 -16.60 -18.08 7.61
C THR A 352 -16.05 -16.91 6.80
N LEU A 353 -15.58 -15.86 7.45
CA LEU A 353 -15.14 -14.60 6.84
C LEU A 353 -16.26 -13.83 6.13
N MET A 354 -17.53 -14.18 6.35
CA MET A 354 -18.67 -13.45 5.83
C MET A 354 -19.04 -12.29 6.79
N THR A 355 -19.40 -11.15 6.22
CA THR A 355 -19.94 -10.02 6.98
C THR A 355 -21.41 -10.23 7.29
N MET A 356 -22.02 -9.30 8.03
CA MET A 356 -23.47 -9.31 8.23
C MET A 356 -24.29 -9.09 6.94
N TRP A 357 -23.68 -8.64 5.86
CA TRP A 357 -24.29 -8.53 4.54
C TRP A 357 -24.10 -9.82 3.75
N PRO A 358 -25.18 -10.60 3.51
CA PRO A 358 -25.07 -11.89 2.83
C PRO A 358 -24.38 -11.78 1.46
N GLY A 359 -23.42 -12.68 1.20
CA GLY A 359 -22.62 -12.66 -0.03
C GLY A 359 -21.43 -11.71 -0.01
N VAL A 360 -21.29 -10.87 1.02
CA VAL A 360 -20.12 -9.99 1.19
C VAL A 360 -19.18 -10.58 2.23
N PHE A 361 -17.96 -10.88 1.80
CA PHE A 361 -16.88 -11.45 2.61
C PHE A 361 -15.74 -10.44 2.80
N ALA A 362 -14.90 -10.65 3.81
CA ALA A 362 -13.68 -9.86 3.99
C ALA A 362 -12.51 -10.75 4.39
N ALA A 363 -11.30 -10.46 3.86
CA ALA A 363 -10.08 -11.18 4.17
C ALA A 363 -8.86 -10.25 4.18
N GLY A 364 -7.86 -10.61 4.97
CA GLY A 364 -6.63 -9.84 5.14
C GLY A 364 -6.83 -8.62 6.04
N ASP A 365 -5.99 -7.63 5.83
CA ASP A 365 -5.78 -6.55 6.81
C ASP A 365 -6.96 -5.60 7.00
N VAL A 366 -7.99 -5.67 6.16
CA VAL A 366 -9.22 -4.87 6.29
C VAL A 366 -10.10 -5.33 7.45
N ARG A 367 -9.95 -6.59 7.90
CA ARG A 367 -10.82 -7.19 8.92
C ARG A 367 -10.23 -7.21 10.33
N VAL A 368 -11.10 -7.31 11.33
CA VAL A 368 -10.77 -7.54 12.73
C VAL A 368 -10.05 -8.88 12.87
N GLY A 369 -9.02 -8.91 13.73
CA GLY A 369 -8.27 -10.13 14.07
C GLY A 369 -7.22 -10.54 13.04
N SER A 370 -7.06 -9.84 11.92
CA SER A 370 -5.93 -10.05 11.01
C SER A 370 -4.60 -9.71 11.69
N THR A 371 -3.56 -10.53 11.43
CA THR A 371 -2.21 -10.35 12.01
C THR A 371 -1.37 -9.32 11.25
N LYS A 372 -1.89 -8.74 10.19
CA LYS A 372 -1.18 -7.75 9.35
C LYS A 372 0.12 -8.30 8.74
N GLN A 373 0.10 -9.57 8.34
CA GLN A 373 1.20 -10.27 7.69
C GLN A 373 0.77 -10.81 6.33
N ALA A 374 1.67 -10.73 5.32
CA ALA A 374 1.37 -11.18 3.95
C ALA A 374 0.99 -12.68 3.88
N ALA A 375 1.68 -13.53 4.66
CA ALA A 375 1.39 -14.96 4.71
C ALA A 375 0.02 -15.25 5.35
N SER A 376 -0.34 -14.52 6.41
CA SER A 376 -1.67 -14.62 7.04
C SER A 376 -2.76 -14.15 6.09
N ALA A 377 -2.55 -13.02 5.41
CA ALA A 377 -3.48 -12.50 4.42
C ALA A 377 -3.73 -13.49 3.27
N ALA A 378 -2.67 -14.14 2.77
CA ALA A 378 -2.80 -15.21 1.77
C ALA A 378 -3.60 -16.41 2.31
N GLY A 379 -3.34 -16.84 3.56
CA GLY A 379 -4.10 -17.91 4.22
C GLY A 379 -5.58 -17.57 4.38
N GLU A 380 -5.90 -16.34 4.80
CA GLU A 380 -7.28 -15.86 4.87
C GLU A 380 -7.94 -15.79 3.49
N GLY A 381 -7.20 -15.39 2.45
CA GLY A 381 -7.70 -15.41 1.08
C GLY A 381 -8.09 -16.81 0.61
N ALA A 382 -7.26 -17.82 0.89
CA ALA A 382 -7.57 -19.21 0.61
C ALA A 382 -8.82 -19.68 1.37
N THR A 383 -8.93 -19.32 2.65
CA THR A 383 -10.11 -19.65 3.48
C THR A 383 -11.37 -18.97 2.92
N ALA A 384 -11.30 -17.68 2.58
CA ALA A 384 -12.44 -16.96 2.00
C ALA A 384 -12.95 -17.60 0.72
N ALA A 385 -12.05 -18.03 -0.18
CA ALA A 385 -12.42 -18.72 -1.41
C ALA A 385 -13.23 -19.99 -1.15
N LEU A 386 -12.79 -20.81 -0.17
CA LEU A 386 -13.51 -22.04 0.21
C LEU A 386 -14.88 -21.71 0.83
N MET A 387 -14.98 -20.66 1.63
CA MET A 387 -16.24 -20.24 2.24
C MET A 387 -17.22 -19.65 1.21
N ILE A 388 -16.72 -18.84 0.27
CA ILE A 388 -17.50 -18.33 -0.87
C ILE A 388 -18.05 -19.50 -1.68
N ARG A 389 -17.24 -20.51 -2.01
CA ARG A 389 -17.71 -21.72 -2.70
C ARG A 389 -18.85 -22.41 -1.94
N GLN A 390 -18.73 -22.54 -0.61
CA GLN A 390 -19.79 -23.14 0.21
C GLN A 390 -21.06 -22.29 0.21
N TYR A 391 -20.92 -20.97 0.25
CA TYR A 391 -22.04 -20.03 0.17
C TYR A 391 -22.76 -20.16 -1.18
N LEU A 392 -22.03 -20.13 -2.30
CA LEU A 392 -22.60 -20.26 -3.64
C LEU A 392 -23.35 -21.57 -3.86
N LYS A 393 -22.91 -22.69 -3.25
CA LYS A 393 -23.65 -23.95 -3.27
C LYS A 393 -24.98 -23.94 -2.52
N LYS A 394 -25.18 -22.98 -1.61
CA LYS A 394 -26.41 -22.85 -0.83
C LYS A 394 -27.43 -21.90 -1.48
N VAL A 395 -26.94 -20.92 -2.23
CA VAL A 395 -27.78 -19.85 -2.80
C VAL A 395 -27.99 -19.99 -4.32
N GLY A 396 -27.24 -20.81 -5.00
CA GLY A 396 -27.36 -21.14 -6.41
C GLY A 396 -27.72 -22.56 -6.61
#